data_1f56b6cba77dcf2e57df987ef8d6f829
#
_entry.id   1f56b6cba77dcf2e57df987ef8d6f829
#
_cell.length_a   1.000
_cell.length_b   1.000
_cell.length_c   1.000
_cell.angle_alpha   90.00
_cell.angle_beta   90.00
_cell.angle_gamma   90.00
#
_symmetry.space_group_name_H-M   'P 1'
#
loop_
_entity.id
_entity.type
_entity.pdbx_description
1 polymer ?
#
loop_
_entity_poly.entity_id
_entity_poly.type
_entity_poly.pdbx_seq_one_letter_code
_entity_poly.pdbx_strand_id
1 'polypeptide(L)'
;MRFMITCRIPVEKGNESAKAASLDSTIQSIMEELKPEAAYFSEIEGARSGYLVVNIDDASQISAIAETLFLGLGATIQVHRVMTPEELGQATPAIEQAAQKKDG
;
A
#
# COMPACT_ATOMS: atom_id res chain seq x y z
N MET A 1 1.98 6.70 11.59
CA MET A 1 0.77 5.92 11.24
C MET A 1 1.13 4.93 10.13
N ARG A 2 0.63 3.73 10.28
CA ARG A 2 0.95 2.64 9.34
C ARG A 2 -0.17 2.43 8.35
N PHE A 3 0.17 2.32 7.07
CA PHE A 3 -0.78 2.07 5.98
C PHE A 3 -0.31 0.91 5.13
N MET A 4 -1.26 0.12 4.66
CA MET A 4 -1.00 -0.86 3.60
C MET A 4 -1.55 -0.29 2.30
N ILE A 5 -0.68 -0.24 1.29
CA ILE A 5 -1.05 0.23 -0.03
C ILE A 5 -1.03 -0.97 -0.96
N THR A 6 -2.17 -1.24 -1.59
CA THR A 6 -2.21 -2.22 -2.67
C THR A 6 -2.05 -1.47 -3.97
N CYS A 7 -1.15 -1.96 -4.81
CA CYS A 7 -0.78 -1.32 -6.06
C CYS A 7 -0.98 -2.33 -7.18
N ARG A 8 -1.86 -2.04 -8.12
CA ARG A 8 -2.15 -2.91 -9.25
C ARG A 8 -1.69 -2.25 -10.54
N ILE A 9 -0.80 -2.92 -11.26
CA ILE A 9 -0.25 -2.42 -12.53
C ILE A 9 -1.15 -2.93 -13.65
N PRO A 10 -1.65 -2.05 -14.54
CA PRO A 10 -2.44 -2.51 -15.68
C PRO A 10 -1.68 -3.54 -16.50
N VAL A 11 -2.37 -4.58 -16.94
CA VAL A 11 -1.73 -5.71 -17.63
C VAL A 11 -0.91 -5.23 -18.83
N GLU A 12 -1.48 -4.37 -19.66
CA GLU A 12 -0.80 -3.87 -20.87
C GLU A 12 0.46 -3.07 -20.52
N LYS A 13 0.36 -2.19 -19.53
CA LYS A 13 1.48 -1.38 -19.08
C LYS A 13 2.60 -2.24 -18.52
N GLY A 14 2.25 -3.23 -17.70
CA GLY A 14 3.22 -4.18 -17.16
C GLY A 14 3.88 -5.02 -18.25
N ASN A 15 3.12 -5.44 -19.25
CA ASN A 15 3.66 -6.19 -20.37
C ASN A 15 4.65 -5.34 -21.19
N GLU A 16 4.31 -4.10 -21.48
CA GLU A 16 5.21 -3.17 -22.18
C GLU A 16 6.53 -2.99 -21.40
N SER A 17 6.44 -2.75 -20.10
CA SER A 17 7.62 -2.56 -19.27
C SER A 17 8.47 -3.81 -19.18
N ALA A 18 7.85 -4.99 -19.10
CA ALA A 18 8.57 -6.26 -19.09
C ALA A 18 9.27 -6.53 -20.40
N LYS A 19 8.60 -6.29 -21.53
CA LYS A 19 9.20 -6.46 -22.86
C LYS A 19 10.35 -5.48 -23.10
N ALA A 20 10.25 -4.28 -22.56
CA ALA A 20 11.31 -3.26 -22.64
C ALA A 20 12.44 -3.52 -21.64
N ALA A 21 12.32 -4.55 -20.81
CA ALA A 21 13.27 -4.87 -19.74
C ALA A 21 13.45 -3.73 -18.74
N SER A 22 12.42 -2.92 -18.52
CA SER A 22 12.45 -1.76 -17.61
C SER A 22 11.63 -1.97 -16.33
N LEU A 23 10.84 -3.05 -16.26
CA LEU A 23 9.93 -3.27 -15.14
C LEU A 23 10.69 -3.38 -13.81
N ASP A 24 11.72 -4.20 -13.77
CA ASP A 24 12.48 -4.44 -12.54
C ASP A 24 13.17 -3.17 -12.05
N SER A 25 13.84 -2.45 -12.94
CA SER A 25 14.53 -1.22 -12.56
C SER A 25 13.56 -0.13 -12.10
N THR A 26 12.38 -0.05 -12.71
CA THR A 26 11.35 0.89 -12.28
C THR A 26 10.85 0.55 -10.88
N ILE A 27 10.56 -0.71 -10.61
CA ILE A 27 10.13 -1.15 -9.28
C ILE A 27 11.22 -0.89 -8.25
N GLN A 28 12.48 -1.21 -8.55
CA GLN A 28 13.58 -0.96 -7.63
C GLN A 28 13.72 0.53 -7.30
N SER A 29 13.62 1.38 -8.31
CA SER A 29 13.69 2.82 -8.12
C SER A 29 12.58 3.34 -7.21
N ILE A 30 11.36 2.82 -7.40
CA ILE A 30 10.22 3.16 -6.53
C ILE A 30 10.46 2.70 -5.10
N MET A 31 10.95 1.48 -4.92
CA MET A 31 11.26 0.96 -3.57
C MET A 31 12.32 1.82 -2.87
N GLU A 32 13.33 2.26 -3.59
CA GLU A 32 14.35 3.16 -3.03
C GLU A 32 13.78 4.51 -2.62
N GLU A 33 12.84 5.03 -3.39
CA GLU A 33 12.18 6.30 -3.09
C GLU A 33 11.23 6.20 -1.91
N LEU A 34 10.37 5.18 -1.89
CA LEU A 34 9.32 5.03 -0.89
C LEU A 34 9.80 4.42 0.42
N LYS A 35 10.83 3.59 0.37
CA LYS A 35 11.40 2.90 1.53
C LYS A 35 10.34 2.26 2.43
N PRO A 36 9.52 1.34 1.90
CA PRO A 36 8.47 0.72 2.71
C PRO A 36 9.07 -0.16 3.80
N GLU A 37 8.34 -0.32 4.93
CA GLU A 37 8.71 -1.26 5.99
C GLU A 37 8.72 -2.70 5.47
N ALA A 38 7.77 -3.01 4.60
CA ALA A 38 7.64 -4.32 3.97
C ALA A 38 7.03 -4.15 2.59
N ALA A 39 7.40 -5.04 1.68
CA ALA A 39 6.86 -5.06 0.34
C ALA A 39 6.72 -6.51 -0.11
N TYR A 40 5.57 -6.84 -0.68
CA TYR A 40 5.29 -8.15 -1.22
C TYR A 40 4.68 -7.99 -2.60
N PHE A 41 5.02 -8.89 -3.49
CA PHE A 41 4.54 -8.82 -4.87
C PHE A 41 3.74 -10.06 -5.21
N SER A 42 2.67 -9.88 -5.94
CA SER A 42 1.74 -10.94 -6.30
C SER A 42 0.92 -10.50 -7.51
N GLU A 43 -0.25 -11.07 -7.62
CA GLU A 43 -1.23 -10.75 -8.64
C GLU A 43 -2.55 -10.43 -7.97
N ILE A 44 -3.25 -9.43 -8.46
CA ILE A 44 -4.61 -9.10 -8.05
C ILE A 44 -5.45 -9.07 -9.31
N GLU A 45 -6.46 -9.94 -9.37
CA GLU A 45 -7.34 -10.04 -10.53
C GLU A 45 -6.56 -10.22 -11.84
N GLY A 46 -5.50 -11.03 -11.79
CA GLY A 46 -4.72 -11.34 -12.97
C GLY A 46 -3.73 -10.28 -13.42
N ALA A 47 -3.52 -9.23 -12.65
CA ALA A 47 -2.55 -8.18 -12.95
C ALA A 47 -1.42 -8.17 -11.92
N ARG A 48 -0.21 -7.85 -12.37
CA ARG A 48 0.94 -7.70 -11.49
C ARG A 48 0.63 -6.69 -10.41
N SER A 49 0.92 -7.03 -9.16
CA SER A 49 0.54 -6.20 -8.04
C SER A 49 1.56 -6.23 -6.92
N GLY A 50 1.53 -5.19 -6.09
CA GLY A 50 2.36 -5.11 -4.90
C GLY A 50 1.54 -4.72 -3.68
N TYR A 51 2.01 -5.18 -2.54
CA TYR A 51 1.49 -4.80 -1.22
C TYR A 51 2.63 -4.10 -0.50
N LEU A 52 2.46 -2.82 -0.21
CA LEU A 52 3.48 -2.00 0.44
C LEU A 52 2.99 -1.58 1.81
N VAL A 53 3.81 -1.75 2.82
CA VAL A 53 3.51 -1.24 4.16
C VAL A 53 4.40 -0.04 4.42
N VAL A 54 3.80 1.10 4.68
CA VAL A 54 4.51 2.35 4.92
C VAL A 54 4.12 2.94 6.27
N ASN A 55 5.08 3.53 6.94
CA ASN A 55 4.85 4.26 8.19
C ASN A 55 5.08 5.74 7.90
N ILE A 56 4.04 6.55 8.04
CA ILE A 56 4.08 7.97 7.71
C ILE A 56 3.54 8.80 8.87
N ASP A 57 4.02 10.02 8.98
CA ASP A 57 3.63 10.94 10.05
C ASP A 57 2.59 11.94 9.60
N ASP A 58 2.54 12.24 8.31
CA ASP A 58 1.69 13.28 7.74
C ASP A 58 0.87 12.72 6.59
N ALA A 59 -0.43 12.97 6.60
CA ALA A 59 -1.34 12.49 5.56
C ALA A 59 -0.97 12.98 4.17
N SER A 60 -0.32 14.14 4.04
CA SER A 60 0.14 14.64 2.73
C SER A 60 1.16 13.73 2.08
N GLN A 61 1.89 12.92 2.84
CA GLN A 61 2.84 11.95 2.31
C GLN A 61 2.15 10.86 1.49
N ILE A 62 0.88 10.55 1.79
CA ILE A 62 0.10 9.58 1.02
C ILE A 62 -0.05 10.04 -0.43
N SER A 63 -0.33 11.32 -0.64
CA SER A 63 -0.48 11.88 -1.98
C SER A 63 0.81 11.79 -2.79
N ALA A 64 1.96 12.04 -2.17
CA ALA A 64 3.25 11.91 -2.84
C ALA A 64 3.54 10.46 -3.23
N ILE A 65 3.26 9.52 -2.32
CA ILE A 65 3.41 8.08 -2.58
C ILE A 65 2.50 7.65 -3.73
N ALA A 66 1.23 8.09 -3.69
CA ALA A 66 0.26 7.77 -4.73
C ALA A 66 0.74 8.26 -6.11
N GLU A 67 1.22 9.49 -6.19
CA GLU A 67 1.71 10.05 -7.46
C GLU A 67 2.91 9.27 -8.01
N THR A 68 3.82 8.85 -7.14
CA THR A 68 4.95 8.01 -7.55
C THR A 68 4.46 6.71 -8.20
N LEU A 69 3.44 6.08 -7.63
CA LEU A 69 2.88 4.84 -8.17
C LEU A 69 2.06 5.08 -9.45
N PHE A 70 1.29 6.17 -9.49
CA PHE A 70 0.50 6.53 -10.67
C PHE A 70 1.41 6.82 -11.86
N LEU A 71 2.38 7.69 -11.68
CA LEU A 71 3.26 8.13 -12.78
C LEU A 71 4.28 7.06 -13.16
N GLY A 72 4.83 6.35 -12.19
CA GLY A 72 5.86 5.34 -12.46
C GLY A 72 5.33 4.06 -13.08
N LEU A 73 4.15 3.61 -12.65
CA LEU A 73 3.59 2.32 -13.03
C LEU A 73 2.23 2.40 -13.71
N GLY A 74 1.61 3.58 -13.75
CA GLY A 74 0.23 3.70 -14.22
C GLY A 74 -0.74 2.94 -13.35
N ALA A 75 -0.39 2.74 -12.09
CA ALA A 75 -1.10 1.83 -11.20
C ALA A 75 -2.41 2.41 -10.67
N THR A 76 -3.33 1.51 -10.34
CA THR A 76 -4.44 1.82 -9.45
C THR A 76 -4.03 1.40 -8.04
N ILE A 77 -4.43 2.16 -7.04
CA ILE A 77 -4.05 1.88 -5.67
C ILE A 77 -5.25 1.86 -4.74
N GLN A 78 -5.11 1.14 -3.64
CA GLN A 78 -6.01 1.22 -2.49
C GLN A 78 -5.14 1.47 -1.27
N VAL A 79 -5.60 2.31 -0.37
CA VAL A 79 -4.86 2.70 0.83
C VAL A 79 -5.68 2.31 2.05
N HIS A 80 -5.11 1.48 2.91
CA HIS A 80 -5.78 0.99 4.10
C HIS A 80 -4.98 1.37 5.34
N ARG A 81 -5.64 1.99 6.30
CA ARG A 81 -5.05 2.18 7.61
C ARG A 81 -4.98 0.81 8.30
N VAL A 82 -3.80 0.43 8.75
CA VAL A 82 -3.60 -0.88 9.38
C VAL A 82 -3.01 -0.71 10.78
N MET A 83 -3.24 -1.70 11.61
CA MET A 83 -2.72 -1.76 12.97
C MET A 83 -1.94 -3.06 13.14
N THR A 84 -0.87 -3.00 13.92
CA THR A 84 -0.24 -4.22 14.42
C THR A 84 -1.16 -4.87 15.46
N PRO A 85 -0.95 -6.16 15.79
CA PRO A 85 -1.69 -6.79 16.90
C PRO A 85 -1.55 -6.01 18.21
N GLU A 86 -0.40 -5.42 18.46
CA GLU A 86 -0.13 -4.62 19.63
C GLU A 86 -0.98 -3.35 19.67
N GLU A 87 -1.04 -2.65 18.54
CA GLU A 87 -1.89 -1.46 18.41
C GLU A 87 -3.36 -1.81 18.54
N LEU A 88 -3.79 -2.93 17.97
CA LEU A 88 -5.15 -3.40 18.12
C LEU A 88 -5.47 -3.70 19.59
N GLY A 89 -4.54 -4.32 20.30
CA GLY A 89 -4.70 -4.57 21.74
C GLY A 89 -4.90 -3.29 22.54
N GLN A 90 -4.25 -2.22 22.15
CA GLN A 90 -4.43 -0.91 22.81
C GLN A 90 -5.79 -0.29 22.49
N ALA A 91 -6.37 -0.60 21.33
CA ALA A 91 -7.67 -0.08 20.93
C ALA A 91 -8.84 -0.89 21.49
N THR A 92 -8.62 -2.13 21.88
CA THR A 92 -9.67 -3.05 22.32
C THR A 92 -10.54 -2.50 23.45
N PRO A 93 -10.00 -1.88 24.52
CA PRO A 93 -10.85 -1.32 25.58
C PRO A 93 -11.85 -0.29 25.05
N ALA A 94 -11.45 0.59 24.13
CA ALA A 94 -12.36 1.57 23.55
C ALA A 94 -13.41 0.92 22.66
N ILE A 95 -13.05 -0.13 21.94
CA ILE A 95 -13.97 -0.89 21.10
C ILE A 95 -15.05 -1.56 21.99
N GLU A 96 -14.65 -2.21 23.07
CA GLU A 96 -15.55 -2.86 24.00
C GLU A 96 -16.49 -1.86 24.68
N GLN A 97 -15.96 -0.70 25.10
CA GLN A 97 -16.76 0.36 25.65
C GLN A 97 -17.84 0.86 24.68
N ALA A 98 -17.46 1.05 23.43
CA ALA A 98 -18.40 1.49 22.40
C ALA A 98 -19.51 0.46 22.18
N ALA A 99 -19.18 -0.83 22.18
CA ALA A 99 -20.14 -1.91 22.04
C ALA A 99 -21.11 -1.95 23.22
N GLN A 100 -20.62 -1.80 24.44
CA GLN A 100 -21.44 -1.80 25.66
C GLN A 100 -22.41 -0.62 25.69
N LYS A 101 -22.01 0.54 25.22
CA LYS A 101 -22.89 1.72 25.12
C LYS A 101 -24.02 1.51 24.13
N LYS A 102 -23.77 0.75 23.07
CA LYS A 102 -24.79 0.45 22.06
C LYS A 102 -25.84 -0.51 22.58
N ASP A 103 -25.47 -1.41 23.46
CA ASP A 103 -26.36 -2.42 24.05
C ASP A 103 -27.15 -1.87 25.24
N GLY A 104 -26.67 -0.81 25.82
CA GLY A 104 -27.32 -0.14 26.94
C GLY A 104 -28.17 1.00 26.50
#